data_9cc5c64b44cf26cc212d2010350bd9cb
#
_entry.id   9cc5c64b44cf26cc212d2010350bd9cb
#
_cell.length_a   1.000
_cell.length_b   1.000
_cell.length_c   1.000
_cell.angle_alpha   90.00
_cell.angle_beta   90.00
_cell.angle_gamma   90.00
#
_symmetry.space_group_name_H-M   'P 1'
#
loop_
_entity.id
_entity.type
_entity.pdbx_description
1 polymer ?
#
loop_
_entity_poly.entity_id
_entity_poly.type
_entity_poly.pdbx_seq_one_letter_code
_entity_poly.pdbx_strand_id
1 'polypeptide(L)'
;MQQLTRQTKVVATVSPASSLQTIADTIKAGMNVACINFSHGSYDDLAQTIAQIRSIAGELDTPVTLLQELQSSELPSLSNKDVRDVEFGLSQEVDYIALGFIKSAEDVRVLKNLLQQKGAADTAVVAKIEKHDAIANLEEILDECDAVMIAPSDFGVGMSQEKLPLLQQRIIALCNHKGIPVISAVQVPESTTHKHSTRADTSDITKAIMDGTDAIMLASQSEVKEISVKGVQMLVQIATETEAEIEFLNNPPAKTDVTHALSVGLNAICKVLPPRCIATFTSSGYTARLAAGERPKVPIIALTPNPKVYRSLNLIWGVQPVLLNREVETFEELTAQVEEILRDRSWVEPGDKIIIMAGIPTKHSQGTNFLKIHTIAGNRE
;
A
#
# COMPACT_ATOMS: atom_id res chain seq x y z
N MET A 1 -2.60 -21.00 7.57
CA MET A 1 -3.24 -19.77 8.12
C MET A 1 -2.31 -18.61 7.87
N GLN A 2 -2.56 -17.78 6.85
CA GLN A 2 -1.94 -16.47 6.81
C GLN A 2 -2.52 -15.67 7.97
N GLN A 3 -1.70 -15.41 8.97
CA GLN A 3 -2.10 -14.59 10.10
C GLN A 3 -2.36 -13.16 9.59
N LEU A 4 -3.59 -12.69 9.73
CA LEU A 4 -4.01 -11.30 9.49
C LEU A 4 -3.43 -10.35 10.56
N THR A 5 -2.18 -10.56 10.96
CA THR A 5 -1.61 -9.90 12.14
C THR A 5 -0.80 -8.67 11.83
N ARG A 6 -0.23 -8.58 10.61
CA ARG A 6 0.62 -7.45 10.23
C ARG A 6 -0.19 -6.42 9.41
N GLN A 7 -0.12 -5.17 9.82
CA GLN A 7 -0.81 -4.05 9.18
C GLN A 7 0.09 -3.31 8.18
N THR A 8 1.35 -3.03 8.55
CA THR A 8 2.32 -2.36 7.69
C THR A 8 2.70 -3.25 6.50
N LYS A 9 2.70 -2.70 5.30
CA LYS A 9 2.99 -3.43 4.07
C LYS A 9 4.49 -3.52 3.82
N VAL A 10 4.91 -4.51 3.01
CA VAL A 10 6.31 -4.66 2.61
C VAL A 10 6.44 -4.50 1.11
N VAL A 11 7.26 -3.56 0.70
CA VAL A 11 7.67 -3.31 -0.68
C VAL A 11 9.06 -3.89 -0.88
N ALA A 12 9.27 -4.62 -1.96
CA ALA A 12 10.59 -5.11 -2.32
C ALA A 12 10.88 -4.88 -3.80
N THR A 13 12.12 -4.48 -4.11
CA THR A 13 12.57 -4.33 -5.49
C THR A 13 12.83 -5.69 -6.11
N VAL A 14 12.16 -5.96 -7.24
CA VAL A 14 12.31 -7.19 -8.01
C VAL A 14 13.10 -6.86 -9.29
N SER A 15 14.22 -7.54 -9.47
CA SER A 15 15.08 -7.43 -10.65
C SER A 15 14.76 -8.52 -11.67
N PRO A 16 14.94 -8.28 -12.99
CA PRO A 16 14.90 -9.33 -14.00
C PRO A 16 15.85 -10.50 -13.75
N ALA A 17 16.90 -10.30 -12.95
CA ALA A 17 17.83 -11.35 -12.55
C ALA A 17 17.26 -12.28 -11.44
N SER A 18 16.11 -11.95 -10.85
CA SER A 18 15.51 -12.75 -9.77
C SER A 18 14.95 -14.07 -10.31
N SER A 19 15.30 -15.19 -9.67
CA SER A 19 14.75 -16.49 -10.04
C SER A 19 13.28 -16.64 -9.68
N LEU A 20 12.55 -17.52 -10.39
CA LEU A 20 11.14 -17.84 -10.07
C LEU A 20 11.00 -18.27 -8.60
N GLN A 21 11.93 -19.10 -8.11
CA GLN A 21 11.92 -19.57 -6.72
C GLN A 21 12.09 -18.41 -5.75
N THR A 22 13.00 -17.48 -6.02
CA THR A 22 13.22 -16.31 -5.18
C THR A 22 11.99 -15.39 -5.14
N ILE A 23 11.34 -15.18 -6.27
CA ILE A 23 10.08 -14.41 -6.33
C ILE A 23 9.00 -15.10 -5.48
N ALA A 24 8.82 -16.41 -5.64
CA ALA A 24 7.85 -17.19 -4.87
C ALA A 24 8.12 -17.13 -3.36
N ASP A 25 9.38 -17.32 -2.97
CA ASP A 25 9.79 -17.30 -1.56
C ASP A 25 9.62 -15.90 -0.95
N THR A 26 9.82 -14.84 -1.74
CA THR A 26 9.64 -13.46 -1.29
C THR A 26 8.15 -13.13 -1.09
N ILE A 27 7.27 -13.59 -1.99
CA ILE A 27 5.82 -13.44 -1.80
C ILE A 27 5.36 -14.20 -0.55
N LYS A 28 5.81 -15.45 -0.38
CA LYS A 28 5.51 -16.26 0.82
C LYS A 28 6.05 -15.65 2.10
N ALA A 29 7.20 -14.96 2.03
CA ALA A 29 7.79 -14.23 3.15
C ALA A 29 6.97 -13.00 3.56
N GLY A 30 6.03 -12.53 2.72
CA GLY A 30 5.10 -11.45 3.03
C GLY A 30 5.31 -10.18 2.24
N MET A 31 5.94 -10.22 1.06
CA MET A 31 5.96 -9.10 0.11
C MET A 31 4.55 -8.76 -0.36
N ASN A 32 4.16 -7.51 -0.23
CA ASN A 32 2.87 -6.98 -0.70
C ASN A 32 2.98 -6.25 -2.05
N VAL A 33 4.09 -5.56 -2.26
CA VAL A 33 4.33 -4.73 -3.44
C VAL A 33 5.66 -5.10 -4.07
N ALA A 34 5.65 -5.43 -5.34
CA ALA A 34 6.85 -5.61 -6.15
C ALA A 34 7.17 -4.29 -6.85
N CYS A 35 8.28 -3.66 -6.45
CA CYS A 35 8.81 -2.48 -7.10
C CYS A 35 9.74 -2.90 -8.22
N ILE A 36 9.50 -2.41 -9.44
CA ILE A 36 10.27 -2.73 -10.65
C ILE A 36 10.90 -1.46 -11.17
N ASN A 37 12.24 -1.44 -11.18
CA ASN A 37 13.00 -0.32 -11.72
C ASN A 37 13.19 -0.48 -13.23
N PHE A 38 12.68 0.46 -14.01
CA PHE A 38 12.74 0.44 -15.48
C PHE A 38 14.04 1.03 -16.05
N SER A 39 14.99 1.38 -15.19
CA SER A 39 16.33 1.78 -15.64
C SER A 39 17.17 0.61 -16.12
N HIS A 40 16.80 -0.63 -15.72
CA HIS A 40 17.60 -1.82 -15.92
C HIS A 40 16.82 -2.92 -16.61
N GLY A 41 17.51 -3.64 -17.50
CA GLY A 41 16.91 -4.72 -18.29
C GLY A 41 16.27 -4.24 -19.59
N SER A 42 15.97 -5.19 -20.45
CA SER A 42 15.16 -4.95 -21.65
C SER A 42 13.67 -4.98 -21.31
N TYR A 43 12.83 -4.42 -22.17
CA TYR A 43 11.36 -4.54 -22.00
C TYR A 43 10.89 -5.99 -22.02
N ASP A 44 11.57 -6.88 -22.76
CA ASP A 44 11.25 -8.32 -22.78
C ASP A 44 11.55 -8.98 -21.42
N ASP A 45 12.69 -8.65 -20.79
CA ASP A 45 13.04 -9.15 -19.46
C ASP A 45 12.06 -8.64 -18.40
N LEU A 46 11.69 -7.36 -18.48
CA LEU A 46 10.70 -6.74 -17.57
C LEU A 46 9.32 -7.38 -17.74
N ALA A 47 8.86 -7.60 -18.99
CA ALA A 47 7.59 -8.27 -19.27
C ALA A 47 7.57 -9.70 -18.70
N GLN A 48 8.66 -10.44 -18.88
CA GLN A 48 8.80 -11.79 -18.34
C GLN A 48 8.72 -11.77 -16.80
N THR A 49 9.44 -10.86 -16.15
CA THR A 49 9.43 -10.71 -14.70
C THR A 49 8.05 -10.39 -14.16
N ILE A 50 7.34 -9.46 -14.80
CA ILE A 50 5.96 -9.09 -14.45
C ILE A 50 5.02 -10.30 -14.60
N ALA A 51 5.11 -11.02 -15.72
CA ALA A 51 4.30 -12.20 -15.94
C ALA A 51 4.56 -13.30 -14.89
N GLN A 52 5.81 -13.51 -14.49
CA GLN A 52 6.19 -14.45 -13.45
C GLN A 52 5.61 -14.04 -12.08
N ILE A 53 5.70 -12.76 -11.70
CA ILE A 53 5.11 -12.26 -10.45
C ILE A 53 3.59 -12.50 -10.45
N ARG A 54 2.90 -12.18 -11.55
CA ARG A 54 1.45 -12.38 -11.69
C ARG A 54 1.05 -13.86 -11.59
N SER A 55 1.78 -14.75 -12.27
CA SER A 55 1.52 -16.20 -12.24
C SER A 55 1.67 -16.75 -10.82
N ILE A 56 2.80 -16.46 -10.17
CA ILE A 56 3.09 -16.95 -8.81
C ILE A 56 2.10 -16.38 -7.80
N ALA A 57 1.75 -15.09 -7.91
CA ALA A 57 0.75 -14.46 -7.05
C ALA A 57 -0.62 -15.14 -7.19
N GLY A 58 -1.02 -15.49 -8.42
CA GLY A 58 -2.24 -16.25 -8.70
C GLY A 58 -2.22 -17.66 -8.11
N GLU A 59 -1.12 -18.39 -8.29
CA GLU A 59 -0.94 -19.75 -7.74
C GLU A 59 -0.98 -19.77 -6.20
N LEU A 60 -0.50 -18.69 -5.57
CA LEU A 60 -0.46 -18.55 -4.11
C LEU A 60 -1.75 -17.92 -3.53
N ASP A 61 -2.73 -17.56 -4.35
CA ASP A 61 -3.92 -16.76 -3.95
C ASP A 61 -3.52 -15.55 -3.07
N THR A 62 -2.45 -14.87 -3.47
CA THR A 62 -1.88 -13.75 -2.72
C THR A 62 -1.76 -12.54 -3.63
N PRO A 63 -2.46 -11.41 -3.33
CA PRO A 63 -2.33 -10.21 -4.13
C PRO A 63 -0.91 -9.64 -4.08
N VAL A 64 -0.38 -9.24 -5.22
CA VAL A 64 0.87 -8.49 -5.32
C VAL A 64 0.62 -7.26 -6.17
N THR A 65 0.86 -6.09 -5.60
CA THR A 65 0.82 -4.81 -6.30
C THR A 65 2.08 -4.64 -7.14
N LEU A 66 1.95 -4.14 -8.36
CA LEU A 66 3.09 -3.76 -9.20
C LEU A 66 3.32 -2.25 -9.14
N LEU A 67 4.49 -1.85 -8.69
CA LEU A 67 4.96 -0.48 -8.64
C LEU A 67 6.09 -0.30 -9.66
N GLN A 68 5.82 0.44 -10.73
CA GLN A 68 6.85 0.86 -11.68
C GLN A 68 7.62 2.06 -11.14
N GLU A 69 8.93 2.01 -11.14
CA GLU A 69 9.76 3.15 -10.76
C GLU A 69 10.39 3.78 -12.01
N LEU A 70 10.07 5.07 -12.24
CA LEU A 70 10.68 5.90 -13.28
C LEU A 70 11.87 6.67 -12.71
N GLN A 71 12.93 6.76 -13.47
CA GLN A 71 14.10 7.58 -13.14
C GLN A 71 14.17 8.82 -14.04
N SER A 72 13.11 9.63 -14.02
CA SER A 72 13.10 10.89 -14.75
C SER A 72 14.02 11.90 -14.07
N SER A 73 14.96 12.48 -14.82
CA SER A 73 15.87 13.51 -14.32
C SER A 73 15.61 14.90 -14.91
N GLU A 74 14.66 15.02 -15.84
CA GLU A 74 14.44 16.23 -16.66
C GLU A 74 13.15 16.99 -16.33
N LEU A 75 12.51 16.69 -15.20
CA LEU A 75 11.27 17.36 -14.80
C LEU A 75 11.40 18.89 -14.79
N PRO A 76 10.36 19.62 -15.22
CA PRO A 76 8.98 19.16 -15.47
C PRO A 76 8.69 18.56 -16.86
N SER A 77 9.66 18.25 -17.68
CA SER A 77 9.46 17.53 -18.94
C SER A 77 9.82 16.05 -18.80
N LEU A 78 8.95 15.15 -19.29
CA LEU A 78 9.26 13.73 -19.40
C LEU A 78 10.10 13.50 -20.66
N SER A 79 11.20 12.76 -20.51
CA SER A 79 12.03 12.37 -21.65
C SER A 79 11.27 11.39 -22.57
N ASN A 80 11.75 11.24 -23.82
CA ASN A 80 11.19 10.22 -24.71
C ASN A 80 11.32 8.80 -24.14
N LYS A 81 12.31 8.57 -23.27
CA LYS A 81 12.45 7.28 -22.57
C LYS A 81 11.35 7.12 -21.53
N ASP A 82 11.11 8.14 -20.70
CA ASP A 82 10.06 8.08 -19.68
C ASP A 82 8.69 7.83 -20.29
N VAL A 83 8.37 8.49 -21.41
CA VAL A 83 7.11 8.26 -22.13
C VAL A 83 6.98 6.81 -22.59
N ARG A 84 8.04 6.22 -23.17
CA ARG A 84 8.03 4.81 -23.57
C ARG A 84 7.94 3.87 -22.38
N ASP A 85 8.62 4.17 -21.28
CA ASP A 85 8.57 3.39 -20.05
C ASP A 85 7.15 3.39 -19.46
N VAL A 86 6.48 4.55 -19.46
CA VAL A 86 5.07 4.65 -19.04
C VAL A 86 4.16 3.84 -19.95
N GLU A 87 4.29 3.99 -21.28
CA GLU A 87 3.49 3.23 -22.24
C GLU A 87 3.66 1.72 -22.05
N PHE A 88 4.89 1.28 -21.86
CA PHE A 88 5.18 -0.12 -21.60
C PHE A 88 4.58 -0.58 -20.26
N GLY A 89 4.77 0.18 -19.18
CA GLY A 89 4.18 -0.15 -17.88
C GLY A 89 2.64 -0.26 -17.94
N LEU A 90 1.98 0.64 -18.67
CA LEU A 90 0.54 0.56 -18.90
C LEU A 90 0.13 -0.70 -19.68
N SER A 91 0.93 -1.11 -20.67
CA SER A 91 0.69 -2.35 -21.41
C SER A 91 0.83 -3.60 -20.55
N GLN A 92 1.60 -3.52 -19.46
CA GLN A 92 1.80 -4.58 -18.46
C GLN A 92 0.84 -4.44 -17.26
N GLU A 93 -0.13 -3.52 -17.32
CA GLU A 93 -1.10 -3.26 -16.25
C GLU A 93 -0.47 -3.00 -14.89
N VAL A 94 0.60 -2.18 -14.82
CA VAL A 94 1.15 -1.75 -13.53
C VAL A 94 0.10 -1.00 -12.72
N ASP A 95 0.12 -1.16 -11.40
CA ASP A 95 -0.89 -0.59 -10.51
C ASP A 95 -0.52 0.82 -10.05
N TYR A 96 0.80 1.10 -9.89
CA TYR A 96 1.35 2.39 -9.50
C TYR A 96 2.56 2.74 -10.37
N ILE A 97 2.76 4.05 -10.59
CA ILE A 97 3.97 4.59 -11.22
C ILE A 97 4.61 5.59 -10.26
N ALA A 98 5.84 5.31 -9.83
CA ALA A 98 6.62 6.19 -8.97
C ALA A 98 7.47 7.15 -9.83
N LEU A 99 7.36 8.44 -9.53
CA LEU A 99 8.09 9.51 -10.19
C LEU A 99 9.14 10.08 -9.24
N GLY A 100 10.42 9.97 -9.62
CA GLY A 100 11.55 10.53 -8.89
C GLY A 100 11.83 12.00 -9.25
N PHE A 101 12.74 12.61 -8.50
CA PHE A 101 13.26 13.98 -8.73
C PHE A 101 12.23 15.10 -8.77
N ILE A 102 11.01 14.88 -8.25
CA ILE A 102 9.96 15.89 -8.20
C ILE A 102 10.36 17.08 -7.31
N LYS A 103 9.90 18.28 -7.67
CA LYS A 103 10.13 19.54 -6.95
C LYS A 103 8.82 20.26 -6.62
N SER A 104 7.79 20.00 -7.41
CA SER A 104 6.50 20.71 -7.34
C SER A 104 5.33 19.84 -7.74
N ALA A 105 4.11 20.30 -7.47
CA ALA A 105 2.87 19.69 -7.94
C ALA A 105 2.79 19.58 -9.48
N GLU A 106 3.42 20.50 -10.21
CA GLU A 106 3.42 20.47 -11.67
C GLU A 106 4.12 19.24 -12.22
N ASP A 107 5.19 18.77 -11.57
CA ASP A 107 5.89 17.55 -11.97
C ASP A 107 4.97 16.31 -11.92
N VAL A 108 4.11 16.26 -10.90
CA VAL A 108 3.09 15.20 -10.77
C VAL A 108 2.02 15.33 -11.85
N ARG A 109 1.55 16.57 -12.11
CA ARG A 109 0.52 16.85 -13.15
C ARG A 109 1.00 16.45 -14.53
N VAL A 110 2.26 16.64 -14.85
CA VAL A 110 2.84 16.23 -16.16
C VAL A 110 2.65 14.74 -16.39
N LEU A 111 2.95 13.90 -15.40
CA LEU A 111 2.72 12.45 -15.50
C LEU A 111 1.21 12.12 -15.56
N LYS A 112 0.38 12.74 -14.70
CA LYS A 112 -1.07 12.53 -14.72
C LYS A 112 -1.71 12.91 -16.05
N ASN A 113 -1.25 14.00 -16.69
CA ASN A 113 -1.70 14.40 -18.02
C ASN A 113 -1.32 13.37 -19.09
N LEU A 114 -0.09 12.79 -19.03
CA LEU A 114 0.31 11.71 -19.92
C LEU A 114 -0.59 10.48 -19.73
N LEU A 115 -0.84 10.07 -18.48
CA LEU A 115 -1.74 8.95 -18.17
C LEU A 115 -3.15 9.18 -18.69
N GLN A 116 -3.68 10.38 -18.55
CA GLN A 116 -4.99 10.76 -19.10
C GLN A 116 -5.03 10.68 -20.62
N GLN A 117 -3.98 11.18 -21.32
CA GLN A 117 -3.86 11.11 -22.78
C GLN A 117 -3.79 9.65 -23.27
N LYS A 118 -3.22 8.73 -22.47
CA LYS A 118 -3.14 7.30 -22.77
C LYS A 118 -4.38 6.51 -22.34
N GLY A 119 -5.44 7.17 -21.81
CA GLY A 119 -6.67 6.51 -21.36
C GLY A 119 -6.51 5.73 -20.06
N ALA A 120 -5.49 6.05 -19.27
CA ALA A 120 -5.13 5.37 -18.02
C ALA A 120 -5.15 6.33 -16.81
N ALA A 121 -6.09 7.26 -16.79
CA ALA A 121 -6.22 8.28 -15.75
C ALA A 121 -6.42 7.71 -14.32
N ASP A 122 -6.80 6.44 -14.23
CA ASP A 122 -6.99 5.69 -12.98
C ASP A 122 -5.71 4.98 -12.50
N THR A 123 -4.57 5.12 -13.20
CA THR A 123 -3.27 4.61 -12.76
C THR A 123 -2.70 5.56 -11.69
N ALA A 124 -2.41 5.01 -10.51
CA ALA A 124 -1.98 5.80 -9.37
C ALA A 124 -0.53 6.28 -9.49
N VAL A 125 -0.27 7.52 -9.07
CA VAL A 125 1.05 8.15 -9.11
C VAL A 125 1.63 8.24 -7.71
N VAL A 126 2.85 7.68 -7.52
CA VAL A 126 3.63 7.78 -6.29
C VAL A 126 4.66 8.89 -6.44
N ALA A 127 4.57 9.89 -5.57
CA ALA A 127 5.53 10.98 -5.52
C ALA A 127 6.75 10.59 -4.66
N LYS A 128 7.95 10.51 -5.26
CA LYS A 128 9.18 10.26 -4.50
C LYS A 128 9.75 11.58 -3.97
N ILE A 129 9.71 11.74 -2.65
CA ILE A 129 10.22 12.93 -1.96
C ILE A 129 11.69 12.71 -1.64
N GLU A 130 12.57 13.32 -2.45
CA GLU A 130 14.04 13.14 -2.43
C GLU A 130 14.80 14.47 -2.37
N LYS A 131 14.15 15.59 -2.66
CA LYS A 131 14.80 16.90 -2.81
C LYS A 131 14.23 17.91 -1.83
N HIS A 132 15.06 18.89 -1.46
CA HIS A 132 14.66 19.99 -0.58
C HIS A 132 13.46 20.78 -1.15
N ASP A 133 13.43 21.00 -2.46
CA ASP A 133 12.35 21.72 -3.13
C ASP A 133 11.01 20.99 -2.97
N ALA A 134 11.01 19.65 -3.05
CA ALA A 134 9.80 18.84 -2.82
C ALA A 134 9.27 19.01 -1.39
N ILE A 135 10.15 19.19 -0.41
CA ILE A 135 9.76 19.42 0.99
C ILE A 135 9.10 20.78 1.15
N ALA A 136 9.63 21.81 0.48
CA ALA A 136 9.05 23.15 0.54
C ALA A 136 7.65 23.21 -0.09
N ASN A 137 7.39 22.41 -1.13
CA ASN A 137 6.14 22.33 -1.87
C ASN A 137 5.28 21.09 -1.51
N LEU A 138 5.53 20.47 -0.34
CA LEU A 138 4.98 19.16 0.00
C LEU A 138 3.45 19.14 -0.03
N GLU A 139 2.78 20.14 0.54
CA GLU A 139 1.31 20.16 0.61
C GLU A 139 0.66 20.16 -0.77
N GLU A 140 1.20 20.95 -1.71
CA GLU A 140 0.73 21.00 -3.08
C GLU A 140 1.00 19.69 -3.85
N ILE A 141 2.14 19.04 -3.60
CA ILE A 141 2.47 17.73 -4.16
C ILE A 141 1.49 16.68 -3.66
N LEU A 142 1.18 16.71 -2.36
CA LEU A 142 0.23 15.76 -1.76
C LEU A 142 -1.20 15.93 -2.28
N ASP A 143 -1.59 17.12 -2.73
CA ASP A 143 -2.91 17.33 -3.33
C ASP A 143 -3.03 16.72 -4.73
N GLU A 144 -1.90 16.44 -5.37
CA GLU A 144 -1.86 15.90 -6.74
C GLU A 144 -1.47 14.40 -6.80
N CYS A 145 -0.76 13.85 -5.83
CA CYS A 145 -0.32 12.45 -5.88
C CYS A 145 -1.30 11.49 -5.20
N ASP A 146 -1.15 10.19 -5.50
CA ASP A 146 -2.00 9.14 -4.95
C ASP A 146 -1.30 8.33 -3.84
N ALA A 147 0.02 8.45 -3.75
CA ALA A 147 0.85 7.92 -2.67
C ALA A 147 2.19 8.67 -2.63
N VAL A 148 2.94 8.50 -1.55
CA VAL A 148 4.26 9.10 -1.35
C VAL A 148 5.29 8.01 -1.06
N MET A 149 6.51 8.18 -1.58
CA MET A 149 7.67 7.41 -1.16
C MET A 149 8.73 8.35 -0.58
N ILE A 150 9.21 8.02 0.61
CA ILE A 150 10.27 8.77 1.30
C ILE A 150 11.53 7.92 1.28
N ALA A 151 12.61 8.47 0.73
CA ALA A 151 13.94 7.87 0.73
C ALA A 151 14.91 8.77 1.51
N PRO A 152 15.03 8.61 2.86
CA PRO A 152 15.83 9.52 3.69
C PRO A 152 17.29 9.62 3.29
N SER A 153 17.86 8.56 2.71
CA SER A 153 19.22 8.54 2.17
C SER A 153 19.47 9.56 1.05
N ASP A 154 18.42 9.89 0.31
CA ASP A 154 18.53 10.71 -0.89
C ASP A 154 18.39 12.21 -0.58
N PHE A 155 17.97 12.56 0.64
CA PHE A 155 17.99 13.94 1.16
C PHE A 155 19.40 14.50 1.41
N GLY A 156 20.44 13.68 1.24
CA GLY A 156 21.79 13.85 1.78
C GLY A 156 22.61 15.03 1.32
N VAL A 157 22.19 15.82 0.33
CA VAL A 157 22.94 17.01 -0.10
C VAL A 157 22.21 18.27 0.34
N GLY A 158 22.62 18.84 1.49
CA GLY A 158 22.13 20.14 1.98
C GLY A 158 21.31 20.12 3.27
N MET A 159 21.05 18.93 3.84
CA MET A 159 20.33 18.82 5.12
C MET A 159 21.21 18.14 6.17
N SER A 160 21.18 18.63 7.42
CA SER A 160 21.89 17.99 8.53
C SER A 160 21.21 16.68 8.89
N GLN A 161 21.99 15.63 9.15
CA GLN A 161 21.48 14.28 9.45
C GLN A 161 20.55 14.26 10.67
N GLU A 162 20.76 15.17 11.63
CA GLU A 162 19.95 15.28 12.85
C GLU A 162 18.50 15.72 12.56
N LYS A 163 18.25 16.37 11.42
CA LYS A 163 16.89 16.82 11.03
C LYS A 163 16.11 15.78 10.25
N LEU A 164 16.77 14.79 9.66
CA LEU A 164 16.13 13.80 8.80
C LEU A 164 15.00 13.00 9.50
N PRO A 165 15.18 12.50 10.75
CA PRO A 165 14.12 11.76 11.44
C PRO A 165 12.87 12.61 11.71
N LEU A 166 13.06 13.89 12.08
CA LEU A 166 11.96 14.81 12.32
C LEU A 166 11.22 15.17 11.04
N LEU A 167 11.95 15.32 9.93
CA LEU A 167 11.36 15.57 8.64
C LEU A 167 10.53 14.37 8.16
N GLN A 168 11.08 13.17 8.26
CA GLN A 168 10.36 11.94 7.91
C GLN A 168 9.06 11.82 8.71
N GLN A 169 9.12 12.01 10.04
CA GLN A 169 7.94 12.01 10.89
C GLN A 169 6.89 13.03 10.45
N ARG A 170 7.32 14.26 10.11
CA ARG A 170 6.43 15.33 9.63
C ARG A 170 5.76 14.96 8.30
N ILE A 171 6.51 14.36 7.36
CA ILE A 171 5.97 13.94 6.06
C ILE A 171 4.93 12.83 6.29
N ILE A 172 5.25 11.80 7.08
CA ILE A 172 4.33 10.71 7.41
C ILE A 172 3.06 11.25 8.07
N ALA A 173 3.19 12.12 9.06
CA ALA A 173 2.04 12.73 9.75
C ALA A 173 1.13 13.51 8.78
N LEU A 174 1.72 14.27 7.85
CA LEU A 174 0.95 15.03 6.86
C LEU A 174 0.26 14.12 5.84
N CYS A 175 0.94 13.06 5.38
CA CYS A 175 0.35 12.05 4.51
C CYS A 175 -0.84 11.36 5.20
N ASN A 176 -0.68 10.93 6.45
CA ASN A 176 -1.74 10.30 7.23
C ASN A 176 -2.93 11.26 7.43
N HIS A 177 -2.65 12.54 7.71
CA HIS A 177 -3.70 13.57 7.84
C HIS A 177 -4.50 13.75 6.55
N LYS A 178 -3.84 13.68 5.39
CA LYS A 178 -4.51 13.78 4.06
C LYS A 178 -5.08 12.45 3.57
N GLY A 179 -4.82 11.34 4.24
CA GLY A 179 -5.25 9.99 3.83
C GLY A 179 -4.47 9.45 2.63
N ILE A 180 -3.23 9.90 2.44
CA ILE A 180 -2.33 9.51 1.35
C ILE A 180 -1.39 8.44 1.87
N PRO A 181 -1.33 7.24 1.27
CA PRO A 181 -0.41 6.18 1.67
C PRO A 181 1.05 6.62 1.55
N VAL A 182 1.87 6.23 2.54
CA VAL A 182 3.29 6.55 2.53
C VAL A 182 4.16 5.29 2.63
N ILE A 183 5.15 5.20 1.74
CA ILE A 183 6.17 4.16 1.70
C ILE A 183 7.45 4.76 2.27
N SER A 184 8.00 4.18 3.34
CA SER A 184 9.30 4.56 3.88
C SER A 184 10.37 3.59 3.39
N ALA A 185 11.27 4.08 2.53
CA ALA A 185 12.41 3.32 2.06
C ALA A 185 13.52 3.33 3.12
N VAL A 186 13.93 2.15 3.55
CA VAL A 186 14.97 1.95 4.57
C VAL A 186 16.18 1.28 3.94
N GLN A 187 17.38 1.75 4.26
CA GLN A 187 18.60 1.11 3.83
C GLN A 187 19.03 0.08 4.87
N VAL A 188 19.27 -1.13 4.41
CA VAL A 188 19.88 -2.17 5.24
C VAL A 188 21.23 -2.52 4.62
N PRO A 189 22.36 -2.32 5.35
CA PRO A 189 23.68 -2.65 4.83
C PRO A 189 23.76 -4.11 4.42
N GLU A 190 24.45 -4.39 3.30
CA GLU A 190 24.59 -5.75 2.75
C GLU A 190 25.25 -6.72 3.74
N SER A 191 26.12 -6.23 4.61
CA SER A 191 26.75 -7.02 5.68
C SER A 191 25.73 -7.59 6.67
N THR A 192 24.56 -6.98 6.79
CA THR A 192 23.48 -7.39 7.69
C THR A 192 22.60 -8.48 7.11
N THR A 193 22.51 -8.60 5.79
CA THR A 193 21.75 -9.70 5.16
C THR A 193 22.40 -11.07 5.38
N HIS A 194 23.67 -11.10 5.82
CA HIS A 194 24.42 -12.35 6.00
C HIS A 194 24.63 -12.81 7.45
N LYS A 195 24.53 -11.92 8.45
CA LYS A 195 24.76 -12.37 9.85
C LYS A 195 23.88 -11.76 10.94
N HIS A 196 23.48 -10.50 10.92
CA HIS A 196 22.51 -9.88 11.85
C HIS A 196 22.25 -8.42 11.40
N SER A 197 21.00 -7.94 11.47
CA SER A 197 20.70 -6.51 11.31
C SER A 197 21.40 -5.70 12.42
N THR A 198 21.93 -4.53 12.10
CA THR A 198 22.47 -3.68 13.17
C THR A 198 21.33 -3.12 13.99
N ARG A 199 21.60 -2.78 15.26
CA ARG A 199 20.61 -2.12 16.11
C ARG A 199 20.11 -0.81 15.52
N ALA A 200 20.93 -0.10 14.75
CA ALA A 200 20.57 1.14 14.07
C ALA A 200 19.52 0.89 12.97
N ASP A 201 19.75 -0.10 12.09
CA ASP A 201 18.83 -0.42 11.00
C ASP A 201 17.44 -0.83 11.53
N THR A 202 17.40 -1.67 12.57
CA THR A 202 16.15 -2.07 13.22
C THR A 202 15.45 -0.87 13.85
N SER A 203 16.20 0.07 14.43
CA SER A 203 15.65 1.27 15.06
C SER A 203 14.98 2.19 14.03
N ASP A 204 15.56 2.38 12.86
CA ASP A 204 15.00 3.24 11.80
C ASP A 204 13.71 2.65 11.23
N ILE A 205 13.67 1.33 11.01
CA ILE A 205 12.46 0.62 10.57
C ILE A 205 11.36 0.74 11.63
N THR A 206 11.68 0.42 12.88
CA THR A 206 10.74 0.53 14.01
C THR A 206 10.19 1.95 14.12
N LYS A 207 11.06 2.97 14.01
CA LYS A 207 10.66 4.37 14.08
C LYS A 207 9.69 4.75 12.95
N ALA A 208 9.96 4.35 11.71
CA ALA A 208 9.06 4.61 10.57
C ALA A 208 7.67 3.99 10.80
N ILE A 209 7.62 2.75 11.34
CA ILE A 209 6.35 2.09 11.67
C ILE A 209 5.62 2.84 12.79
N MET A 210 6.32 3.22 13.86
CA MET A 210 5.75 4.00 14.98
C MET A 210 5.23 5.37 14.53
N ASP A 211 5.88 6.00 13.55
CA ASP A 211 5.43 7.27 12.96
C ASP A 211 4.19 7.10 12.08
N GLY A 212 3.79 5.85 11.76
CA GLY A 212 2.56 5.53 11.03
C GLY A 212 2.72 5.38 9.53
N THR A 213 3.88 4.93 9.04
CA THR A 213 4.04 4.60 7.60
C THR A 213 3.08 3.48 7.17
N ASP A 214 2.58 3.52 5.93
CA ASP A 214 1.72 2.45 5.38
C ASP A 214 2.52 1.24 4.93
N ALA A 215 3.71 1.50 4.39
CA ALA A 215 4.60 0.47 3.90
C ALA A 215 6.07 0.79 4.20
N ILE A 216 6.84 -0.28 4.37
CA ILE A 216 8.30 -0.22 4.47
C ILE A 216 8.91 -0.87 3.24
N MET A 217 9.93 -0.24 2.67
CA MET A 217 10.63 -0.72 1.49
C MET A 217 12.09 -0.97 1.82
N LEU A 218 12.58 -2.13 1.42
CA LEU A 218 14.01 -2.40 1.45
C LEU A 218 14.65 -1.73 0.21
N ALA A 219 15.35 -0.63 0.43
CA ALA A 219 16.12 0.01 -0.62
C ALA A 219 17.39 -0.79 -0.92
N SER A 220 17.57 -1.21 -2.17
CA SER A 220 18.80 -1.87 -2.60
C SER A 220 19.90 -0.81 -2.82
N GLN A 221 21.09 -1.04 -2.25
CA GLN A 221 22.26 -0.19 -2.53
C GLN A 221 22.95 -0.52 -3.86
N SER A 222 22.59 -1.65 -4.48
CA SER A 222 23.15 -2.06 -5.77
C SER A 222 22.03 -2.36 -6.77
N GLU A 223 22.16 -1.77 -7.93
CA GLU A 223 21.15 -1.73 -8.99
C GLU A 223 20.86 -3.07 -9.68
N VAL A 224 21.58 -4.13 -9.37
CA VAL A 224 21.57 -5.39 -10.15
C VAL A 224 21.39 -6.65 -9.27
N LYS A 225 21.13 -6.53 -7.98
CA LYS A 225 21.06 -7.71 -7.11
C LYS A 225 19.68 -8.34 -7.04
N GLU A 226 19.71 -9.65 -6.88
CA GLU A 226 18.55 -10.47 -6.59
C GLU A 226 17.84 -10.01 -5.29
N ILE A 227 16.52 -10.00 -5.31
CA ILE A 227 15.68 -9.67 -4.16
C ILE A 227 16.06 -10.50 -2.93
N SER A 228 16.17 -9.86 -1.78
CA SER A 228 16.55 -10.54 -0.54
C SER A 228 15.34 -11.08 0.21
N VAL A 229 15.09 -12.40 0.10
CA VAL A 229 14.05 -13.10 0.89
C VAL A 229 14.26 -12.86 2.39
N LYS A 230 15.51 -12.95 2.90
CA LYS A 230 15.82 -12.66 4.30
C LYS A 230 15.53 -11.24 4.71
N GLY A 231 15.80 -10.29 3.81
CA GLY A 231 15.46 -8.88 4.03
C GLY A 231 13.96 -8.68 4.20
N VAL A 232 13.14 -9.31 3.35
CA VAL A 232 11.67 -9.26 3.49
C VAL A 232 11.21 -9.93 4.79
N GLN A 233 11.75 -11.10 5.14
CA GLN A 233 11.45 -11.76 6.41
C GLN A 233 11.77 -10.89 7.62
N MET A 234 12.90 -10.19 7.60
CA MET A 234 13.31 -9.26 8.64
C MET A 234 12.32 -8.08 8.76
N LEU A 235 11.95 -7.46 7.63
CA LEU A 235 10.96 -6.36 7.64
C LEU A 235 9.62 -6.84 8.21
N VAL A 236 9.17 -8.02 7.81
CA VAL A 236 7.92 -8.63 8.30
C VAL A 236 7.99 -8.87 9.81
N GLN A 237 9.10 -9.42 10.30
CA GLN A 237 9.28 -9.67 11.73
C GLN A 237 9.28 -8.37 12.54
N ILE A 238 10.06 -7.37 12.13
CA ILE A 238 10.13 -6.08 12.84
C ILE A 238 8.75 -5.41 12.84
N ALA A 239 8.04 -5.42 11.71
CA ALA A 239 6.70 -4.84 11.64
C ALA A 239 5.73 -5.54 12.60
N THR A 240 5.71 -6.88 12.60
CA THR A 240 4.83 -7.66 13.45
C THR A 240 5.10 -7.42 14.93
N GLU A 241 6.38 -7.43 15.34
CA GLU A 241 6.77 -7.18 16.73
C GLU A 241 6.47 -5.74 17.17
N THR A 242 6.74 -4.76 16.30
CA THR A 242 6.47 -3.36 16.60
C THR A 242 4.97 -3.10 16.77
N GLU A 243 4.16 -3.61 15.85
CA GLU A 243 2.70 -3.41 15.86
C GLU A 243 2.00 -4.09 17.05
N ALA A 244 2.59 -5.13 17.63
CA ALA A 244 2.07 -5.79 18.82
C ALA A 244 2.16 -4.88 20.08
N GLU A 245 3.15 -3.99 20.12
CA GLU A 245 3.47 -3.16 21.30
C GLU A 245 2.94 -1.73 21.22
N ILE A 246 2.48 -1.27 20.02
CA ILE A 246 2.08 0.13 19.83
C ILE A 246 0.58 0.29 19.63
N GLU A 247 0.07 1.45 20.04
CA GLU A 247 -1.22 1.97 19.58
C GLU A 247 -0.99 3.09 18.58
N PHE A 248 -1.53 2.92 17.38
CA PHE A 248 -1.53 4.00 16.41
C PHE A 248 -2.53 5.07 16.85
N LEU A 249 -2.02 6.28 17.10
CA LEU A 249 -2.87 7.44 17.30
C LEU A 249 -3.12 8.08 15.93
N ASN A 250 -4.35 7.99 15.45
CA ASN A 250 -4.75 8.73 14.28
C ASN A 250 -5.72 9.84 14.66
N ASN A 251 -5.47 11.02 14.10
CA ASN A 251 -6.36 12.15 14.18
C ASN A 251 -6.76 12.54 12.75
N PRO A 252 -7.69 11.80 12.12
CA PRO A 252 -8.15 12.16 10.79
C PRO A 252 -8.76 13.56 10.81
N PRO A 253 -8.67 14.33 9.70
CA PRO A 253 -9.21 15.67 9.64
C PRO A 253 -10.72 15.62 9.88
N ALA A 254 -11.19 16.45 10.78
CA ALA A 254 -12.61 16.62 11.04
C ALA A 254 -13.29 17.25 9.82
N LYS A 255 -13.90 16.42 8.98
CA LYS A 255 -14.80 16.87 7.90
C LYS A 255 -16.23 16.63 8.32
N THR A 256 -17.10 17.62 8.03
CA THR A 256 -18.52 17.60 8.41
C THR A 256 -19.36 16.92 7.32
N ASP A 257 -19.05 15.65 6.99
CA ASP A 257 -19.84 14.85 6.06
C ASP A 257 -20.15 13.46 6.64
N VAL A 258 -21.11 12.78 6.03
CA VAL A 258 -21.60 11.45 6.48
C VAL A 258 -20.48 10.43 6.52
N THR A 259 -19.61 10.44 5.53
CA THR A 259 -18.52 9.48 5.37
C THR A 259 -17.51 9.57 6.52
N HIS A 260 -17.10 10.81 6.86
CA HIS A 260 -16.17 11.03 7.98
C HIS A 260 -16.82 10.79 9.34
N ALA A 261 -18.12 11.10 9.50
CA ALA A 261 -18.85 10.74 10.71
C ALA A 261 -18.87 9.23 10.95
N LEU A 262 -19.05 8.44 9.89
CA LEU A 262 -18.98 6.97 9.97
C LEU A 262 -17.55 6.48 10.30
N SER A 263 -16.53 7.12 9.73
CA SER A 263 -15.13 6.79 10.01
C SER A 263 -14.78 7.01 11.49
N VAL A 264 -15.12 8.18 12.02
CA VAL A 264 -14.95 8.45 13.48
C VAL A 264 -15.75 7.45 14.32
N GLY A 265 -16.98 7.15 13.90
CA GLY A 265 -17.84 6.13 14.54
C GLY A 265 -17.20 4.75 14.54
N LEU A 266 -16.55 4.34 13.45
CA LEU A 266 -15.81 3.08 13.34
C LEU A 266 -14.75 2.98 14.45
N ASN A 267 -13.92 4.01 14.62
CA ASN A 267 -12.87 4.03 15.63
C ASN A 267 -13.45 3.90 17.05
N ALA A 268 -14.52 4.64 17.35
CA ALA A 268 -15.20 4.56 18.63
C ALA A 268 -15.78 3.15 18.89
N ILE A 269 -16.41 2.53 17.88
CA ILE A 269 -16.96 1.18 17.99
C ILE A 269 -15.84 0.17 18.24
N CYS A 270 -14.73 0.23 17.49
CA CYS A 270 -13.62 -0.69 17.65
C CYS A 270 -13.00 -0.65 19.05
N LYS A 271 -13.00 0.51 19.73
CA LYS A 271 -12.49 0.66 21.09
C LYS A 271 -13.42 0.02 22.14
N VAL A 272 -14.74 0.10 21.95
CA VAL A 272 -15.74 -0.39 22.91
C VAL A 272 -16.08 -1.86 22.64
N LEU A 273 -16.14 -2.25 21.39
CA LEU A 273 -16.52 -3.57 20.93
C LEU A 273 -15.51 -4.03 19.88
N PRO A 274 -14.33 -4.54 20.28
CA PRO A 274 -13.30 -4.93 19.33
C PRO A 274 -13.84 -6.06 18.42
N PRO A 275 -14.00 -5.77 17.10
CA PRO A 275 -14.48 -6.78 16.16
C PRO A 275 -13.35 -7.72 15.76
N ARG A 276 -13.68 -8.86 15.18
CA ARG A 276 -12.68 -9.78 14.61
C ARG A 276 -11.98 -9.17 13.40
N CYS A 277 -12.74 -8.46 12.55
CA CYS A 277 -12.25 -7.69 11.42
C CYS A 277 -13.27 -6.63 11.00
N ILE A 278 -12.84 -5.72 10.11
CA ILE A 278 -13.68 -4.76 9.39
C ILE A 278 -13.78 -5.24 7.95
N ALA A 279 -14.97 -5.56 7.47
CA ALA A 279 -15.24 -5.89 6.07
C ALA A 279 -15.71 -4.63 5.35
N THR A 280 -14.99 -4.20 4.32
CA THR A 280 -15.39 -3.06 3.49
C THR A 280 -15.75 -3.53 2.10
N PHE A 281 -16.88 -3.05 1.55
CA PHE A 281 -17.19 -3.21 0.12
C PHE A 281 -16.87 -1.92 -0.61
N THR A 282 -16.09 -2.01 -1.69
CA THR A 282 -15.63 -0.84 -2.41
C THR A 282 -15.36 -1.11 -3.89
N SER A 283 -15.87 -0.26 -4.77
CA SER A 283 -15.58 -0.33 -6.22
C SER A 283 -14.36 0.50 -6.62
N SER A 284 -14.00 1.52 -5.83
CA SER A 284 -12.89 2.45 -6.10
C SER A 284 -11.74 2.36 -5.09
N GLY A 285 -11.89 1.56 -4.03
CA GLY A 285 -10.95 1.50 -2.91
C GLY A 285 -11.22 2.56 -1.82
N TYR A 286 -12.15 3.49 -2.02
CA TYR A 286 -12.37 4.62 -1.12
C TYR A 286 -12.75 4.18 0.30
N THR A 287 -13.75 3.30 0.47
CA THR A 287 -14.20 2.83 1.79
C THR A 287 -13.07 2.13 2.57
N ALA A 288 -12.24 1.36 1.87
CA ALA A 288 -11.11 0.66 2.49
C ALA A 288 -10.03 1.64 2.96
N ARG A 289 -9.68 2.64 2.13
CA ARG A 289 -8.74 3.71 2.52
C ARG A 289 -9.25 4.53 3.69
N LEU A 290 -10.55 4.84 3.69
CA LEU A 290 -11.19 5.55 4.79
C LEU A 290 -11.06 4.77 6.11
N ALA A 291 -11.38 3.48 6.11
CA ALA A 291 -11.25 2.62 7.29
C ALA A 291 -9.78 2.49 7.73
N ALA A 292 -8.84 2.37 6.78
CA ALA A 292 -7.40 2.30 7.06
C ALA A 292 -6.88 3.61 7.68
N GLY A 293 -7.41 4.74 7.27
CA GLY A 293 -7.10 6.05 7.83
C GLY A 293 -7.35 6.14 9.34
N GLU A 294 -8.31 5.40 9.88
CA GLU A 294 -8.58 5.34 11.32
C GLU A 294 -7.58 4.47 12.11
N ARG A 295 -6.66 3.78 11.44
CA ARG A 295 -5.65 2.90 12.06
C ARG A 295 -6.23 1.91 13.09
N PRO A 296 -7.28 1.15 12.75
CA PRO A 296 -7.88 0.20 13.68
C PRO A 296 -6.90 -0.93 14.03
N LYS A 297 -6.94 -1.44 15.27
CA LYS A 297 -6.11 -2.59 15.69
C LYS A 297 -6.46 -3.91 15.00
N VAL A 298 -7.59 -3.95 14.29
CA VAL A 298 -8.11 -5.15 13.62
C VAL A 298 -7.92 -5.06 12.10
N PRO A 299 -7.77 -6.20 11.40
CA PRO A 299 -7.57 -6.19 9.96
C PRO A 299 -8.79 -5.67 9.21
N ILE A 300 -8.54 -5.03 8.06
CA ILE A 300 -9.56 -4.53 7.15
C ILE A 300 -9.60 -5.47 5.94
N ILE A 301 -10.70 -6.17 5.76
CA ILE A 301 -10.92 -7.04 4.60
C ILE A 301 -11.67 -6.24 3.54
N ALA A 302 -10.99 -5.89 2.45
CA ALA A 302 -11.56 -5.06 1.40
C ALA A 302 -12.05 -5.90 0.22
N LEU A 303 -13.36 -6.04 0.11
CA LEU A 303 -14.02 -6.77 -0.96
C LEU A 303 -14.28 -5.84 -2.13
N THR A 304 -13.83 -6.22 -3.31
CA THR A 304 -14.01 -5.43 -4.54
C THR A 304 -14.25 -6.32 -5.77
N PRO A 305 -15.15 -5.95 -6.68
CA PRO A 305 -15.31 -6.64 -7.96
C PRO A 305 -14.27 -6.18 -9.01
N ASN A 306 -13.48 -5.13 -8.71
CA ASN A 306 -12.53 -4.54 -9.64
C ASN A 306 -11.12 -5.09 -9.44
N PRO A 307 -10.53 -5.82 -10.42
CA PRO A 307 -9.20 -6.40 -10.31
C PRO A 307 -8.08 -5.36 -10.09
N LYS A 308 -8.20 -4.16 -10.68
CA LYS A 308 -7.22 -3.09 -10.51
C LYS A 308 -7.26 -2.54 -9.08
N VAL A 309 -8.46 -2.31 -8.55
CA VAL A 309 -8.64 -1.89 -7.16
C VAL A 309 -8.15 -2.97 -6.19
N TYR A 310 -8.46 -4.25 -6.46
CA TYR A 310 -7.96 -5.38 -5.68
C TYR A 310 -6.43 -5.35 -5.54
N ARG A 311 -5.72 -5.15 -6.65
CA ARG A 311 -4.26 -5.10 -6.62
C ARG A 311 -3.76 -3.83 -5.92
N SER A 312 -4.32 -2.68 -6.23
CA SER A 312 -3.86 -1.39 -5.68
C SER A 312 -4.06 -1.27 -4.16
N LEU A 313 -5.10 -1.87 -3.62
CA LEU A 313 -5.39 -1.83 -2.18
C LEU A 313 -4.35 -2.59 -1.33
N ASN A 314 -3.54 -3.45 -1.91
CA ASN A 314 -2.53 -4.20 -1.17
C ASN A 314 -1.33 -3.33 -0.70
N LEU A 315 -1.23 -2.07 -1.16
CA LEU A 315 -0.31 -1.07 -0.61
C LEU A 315 -0.85 -0.41 0.68
N ILE A 316 -2.17 -0.43 0.91
CA ILE A 316 -2.80 0.32 1.99
C ILE A 316 -2.64 -0.39 3.33
N TRP A 317 -2.24 0.35 4.36
CA TRP A 317 -2.05 -0.13 5.72
C TRP A 317 -3.27 -0.91 6.23
N GLY A 318 -3.05 -2.07 6.83
CA GLY A 318 -4.10 -2.90 7.44
C GLY A 318 -5.08 -3.55 6.48
N VAL A 319 -5.04 -3.23 5.18
CA VAL A 319 -6.00 -3.74 4.19
C VAL A 319 -5.56 -5.08 3.62
N GLN A 320 -6.42 -6.08 3.72
CA GLN A 320 -6.33 -7.34 2.99
C GLN A 320 -7.39 -7.33 1.89
N PRO A 321 -7.02 -7.15 0.62
CA PRO A 321 -7.99 -7.13 -0.47
C PRO A 321 -8.48 -8.54 -0.82
N VAL A 322 -9.73 -8.63 -1.25
CA VAL A 322 -10.37 -9.85 -1.74
C VAL A 322 -11.13 -9.52 -3.01
N LEU A 323 -10.82 -10.24 -4.09
CA LEU A 323 -11.51 -10.08 -5.36
C LEU A 323 -12.84 -10.86 -5.32
N LEU A 324 -13.92 -10.16 -5.65
CA LEU A 324 -15.24 -10.77 -5.76
C LEU A 324 -15.46 -11.33 -7.17
N ASN A 325 -15.98 -12.53 -7.25
CA ASN A 325 -16.28 -13.20 -8.51
C ASN A 325 -17.67 -12.83 -9.08
N ARG A 326 -18.49 -12.12 -8.31
CA ARG A 326 -19.82 -11.68 -8.71
C ARG A 326 -20.13 -10.30 -8.16
N GLU A 327 -20.97 -9.57 -8.88
CA GLU A 327 -21.53 -8.31 -8.40
C GLU A 327 -22.53 -8.56 -7.26
N VAL A 328 -22.65 -7.59 -6.37
CA VAL A 328 -23.57 -7.58 -5.25
C VAL A 328 -24.53 -6.42 -5.46
N GLU A 329 -25.84 -6.71 -5.43
CA GLU A 329 -26.86 -5.69 -5.67
C GLU A 329 -27.54 -5.23 -4.38
N THR A 330 -27.77 -6.16 -3.45
CA THR A 330 -28.47 -5.89 -2.20
C THR A 330 -27.52 -5.97 -0.99
N PHE A 331 -27.94 -5.36 0.09
CA PHE A 331 -27.21 -5.42 1.35
C PHE A 331 -27.20 -6.83 1.95
N GLU A 332 -28.30 -7.56 1.80
CA GLU A 332 -28.44 -8.94 2.28
C GLU A 332 -27.48 -9.87 1.55
N GLU A 333 -27.37 -9.74 0.23
CA GLU A 333 -26.39 -10.46 -0.57
C GLU A 333 -24.96 -10.11 -0.17
N LEU A 334 -24.68 -8.83 0.06
CA LEU A 334 -23.37 -8.37 0.53
C LEU A 334 -23.02 -9.04 1.87
N THR A 335 -23.93 -9.00 2.83
CA THR A 335 -23.71 -9.59 4.15
C THR A 335 -23.46 -11.10 4.07
N ALA A 336 -24.26 -11.81 3.28
CA ALA A 336 -24.11 -13.25 3.07
C ALA A 336 -22.77 -13.59 2.41
N GLN A 337 -22.38 -12.84 1.38
CA GLN A 337 -21.11 -13.06 0.68
C GLN A 337 -19.89 -12.75 1.55
N VAL A 338 -19.95 -11.69 2.36
CA VAL A 338 -18.90 -11.38 3.34
C VAL A 338 -18.75 -12.55 4.32
N GLU A 339 -19.85 -13.04 4.88
CA GLU A 339 -19.82 -14.15 5.85
C GLU A 339 -19.28 -15.43 5.22
N GLU A 340 -19.70 -15.79 4.00
CA GLU A 340 -19.21 -16.94 3.23
C GLU A 340 -17.69 -16.86 3.05
N ILE A 341 -17.17 -15.75 2.50
CA ILE A 341 -15.74 -15.56 2.22
C ILE A 341 -14.90 -15.64 3.50
N LEU A 342 -15.36 -14.99 4.57
CA LEU A 342 -14.62 -14.97 5.84
C LEU A 342 -14.54 -16.35 6.48
N ARG A 343 -15.61 -17.16 6.37
CA ARG A 343 -15.66 -18.55 6.85
C ARG A 343 -14.78 -19.47 6.02
N ASP A 344 -14.89 -19.42 4.69
CA ASP A 344 -14.11 -20.26 3.77
C ASP A 344 -12.60 -20.07 3.99
N ARG A 345 -12.19 -18.83 4.31
CA ARG A 345 -10.80 -18.51 4.63
C ARG A 345 -10.44 -18.78 6.10
N SER A 346 -11.37 -19.25 6.91
CA SER A 346 -11.18 -19.49 8.36
C SER A 346 -10.68 -18.23 9.11
N TRP A 347 -11.18 -17.07 8.70
CA TRP A 347 -10.86 -15.79 9.34
C TRP A 347 -11.80 -15.42 10.48
N VAL A 348 -12.97 -16.04 10.52
CA VAL A 348 -13.99 -15.86 11.55
C VAL A 348 -14.56 -17.19 12.01
N GLU A 349 -15.09 -17.19 13.24
CA GLU A 349 -15.80 -18.31 13.86
C GLU A 349 -17.24 -17.91 14.19
N PRO A 350 -18.17 -18.88 14.36
CA PRO A 350 -19.53 -18.60 14.84
C PRO A 350 -19.53 -17.79 16.14
N GLY A 351 -20.30 -16.71 16.17
CA GLY A 351 -20.38 -15.79 17.31
C GLY A 351 -19.41 -14.61 17.25
N ASP A 352 -18.42 -14.63 16.36
CA ASP A 352 -17.55 -13.48 16.13
C ASP A 352 -18.36 -12.26 15.67
N LYS A 353 -17.94 -11.09 16.11
CA LYS A 353 -18.47 -9.82 15.63
C LYS A 353 -17.56 -9.20 14.61
N ILE A 354 -18.12 -8.75 13.51
CA ILE A 354 -17.43 -8.00 12.45
C ILE A 354 -18.15 -6.68 12.22
N ILE A 355 -17.44 -5.72 11.63
CA ILE A 355 -18.04 -4.47 11.14
C ILE A 355 -18.09 -4.55 9.62
N ILE A 356 -19.25 -4.24 9.03
CA ILE A 356 -19.42 -4.14 7.58
C ILE A 356 -19.62 -2.67 7.24
N MET A 357 -18.79 -2.14 6.32
CA MET A 357 -18.87 -0.79 5.80
C MET A 357 -19.05 -0.79 4.28
N ALA A 358 -19.96 0.01 3.78
CA ALA A 358 -20.24 0.11 2.34
C ALA A 358 -20.85 1.45 1.97
N GLY A 359 -20.83 1.74 0.68
CA GLY A 359 -21.73 2.72 0.07
C GLY A 359 -22.98 2.00 -0.46
N ILE A 360 -24.16 2.40 -0.02
CA ILE A 360 -25.45 1.80 -0.42
C ILE A 360 -26.31 2.87 -1.09
N PRO A 361 -26.95 2.58 -2.24
CA PRO A 361 -26.88 1.33 -3.01
C PRO A 361 -25.50 1.10 -3.66
N THR A 362 -25.08 -0.15 -3.78
CA THR A 362 -23.70 -0.53 -4.18
C THR A 362 -23.31 -0.02 -5.55
N LYS A 363 -24.25 0.07 -6.51
CA LYS A 363 -24.01 0.51 -7.91
C LYS A 363 -24.00 2.02 -8.08
N HIS A 364 -24.59 2.79 -7.16
CA HIS A 364 -24.79 4.25 -7.29
C HIS A 364 -24.41 5.03 -6.04
N SER A 365 -23.56 4.47 -5.20
CA SER A 365 -23.15 5.14 -3.97
C SER A 365 -22.25 6.35 -4.26
N GLN A 366 -22.56 7.46 -3.62
CA GLN A 366 -21.75 8.69 -3.63
C GLN A 366 -20.79 8.74 -2.43
N GLY A 367 -20.32 7.60 -1.94
CA GLY A 367 -19.41 7.49 -0.80
C GLY A 367 -19.85 6.43 0.19
N THR A 368 -19.13 6.31 1.29
CA THR A 368 -19.46 5.37 2.38
C THR A 368 -20.58 5.99 3.23
N ASN A 369 -21.73 5.33 3.27
CA ASN A 369 -22.93 5.83 3.99
C ASN A 369 -23.54 4.78 4.92
N PHE A 370 -22.91 3.61 5.06
CA PHE A 370 -23.42 2.50 5.83
C PHE A 370 -22.35 1.85 6.70
N LEU A 371 -22.73 1.55 7.94
CA LEU A 371 -21.93 0.77 8.89
C LEU A 371 -22.86 -0.16 9.66
N LYS A 372 -22.53 -1.45 9.74
CA LYS A 372 -23.25 -2.46 10.51
C LYS A 372 -22.32 -3.28 11.37
N ILE A 373 -22.69 -3.48 12.62
CA ILE A 373 -22.11 -4.54 13.46
C ILE A 373 -22.88 -5.82 13.14
N HIS A 374 -22.14 -6.83 12.67
CA HIS A 374 -22.72 -8.13 12.28
C HIS A 374 -22.12 -9.24 13.15
N THR A 375 -22.96 -10.15 13.61
CA THR A 375 -22.52 -11.35 14.33
C THR A 375 -22.55 -12.53 13.37
N ILE A 376 -21.44 -13.23 13.23
CA ILE A 376 -21.32 -14.42 12.38
C ILE A 376 -22.30 -15.49 12.89
N ALA A 377 -23.20 -15.95 12.01
CA ALA A 377 -24.25 -16.91 12.39
C ALA A 377 -23.65 -18.22 12.90
N GLY A 378 -24.31 -18.90 13.81
CA GLY A 378 -24.01 -20.30 14.13
C GLY A 378 -24.32 -21.21 12.94
N ASN A 379 -23.71 -22.40 12.87
CA ASN A 379 -24.19 -23.41 11.94
C ASN A 379 -25.68 -23.65 12.26
N ARG A 380 -26.57 -23.44 11.26
CA ARG A 380 -27.96 -23.88 11.40
C ARG A 380 -27.90 -25.41 11.48
N GLU A 381 -28.23 -25.97 12.64
CA GLU A 381 -28.53 -27.39 12.79
C GLU A 381 -29.66 -27.81 11.86
#